data_339614ef9b2b8e008d477d80ea677ba5
#
_entry.id   339614ef9b2b8e008d477d80ea677ba5
#
_cell.length_a   1.000
_cell.length_b   1.000
_cell.length_c   1.000
_cell.angle_alpha   90.00
_cell.angle_beta   90.00
_cell.angle_gamma   90.00
#
_symmetry.space_group_name_H-M   'P 1'
#
loop_
_entity.id
_entity.type
_entity.pdbx_description
1 polymer ?
#
loop_
_entity_poly.entity_id
_entity_poly.type
_entity_poly.pdbx_seq_one_letter_code
_entity_poly.pdbx_strand_id
1 'polypeptide(L)'
;VFTWGYNSYGQLGNGTTGGTVLEKVQVKSTDGEGVLENIVSVAAGDSFTMALDKDGNVYTWGYNSYGQLGNGDTNYRVLPVKVDGLQGIVKIKAGNGSAFAIDNNNCLWVAGYNGYGNLGDGTTGNKLTFTKLNTLENVADVSASPVNSTIVLLLDGTVWGFGNNRYNALTNAGGAIPQQLQGPDG
;
A
#
# COMPACT_ATOMS: atom_id res chain seq x y z
N VAL A 1 6.48 -0.50 17.34
CA VAL A 1 5.35 -1.17 16.65
C VAL A 1 5.20 -2.58 17.21
N PHE A 2 3.96 -3.03 17.35
CA PHE A 2 3.63 -4.42 17.74
C PHE A 2 2.71 -5.03 16.70
N THR A 3 2.90 -6.32 16.42
CA THR A 3 2.16 -7.11 15.44
C THR A 3 1.77 -8.46 16.02
N TRP A 4 0.71 -9.08 15.52
CA TRP A 4 0.26 -10.43 15.85
C TRP A 4 -0.61 -10.98 14.71
N GLY A 5 -0.89 -12.27 14.73
CA GLY A 5 -1.68 -12.95 13.73
C GLY A 5 -0.87 -13.87 12.83
N TYR A 6 -1.28 -13.98 11.57
CA TYR A 6 -0.65 -14.85 10.57
C TYR A 6 0.75 -14.36 10.18
N ASN A 7 1.74 -15.29 10.04
CA ASN A 7 3.14 -14.94 9.81
C ASN A 7 3.87 -15.82 8.77
N SER A 8 3.16 -16.52 7.89
CA SER A 8 3.81 -17.44 6.95
C SER A 8 4.76 -16.75 5.97
N TYR A 9 4.62 -15.45 5.77
CA TYR A 9 5.47 -14.64 4.89
C TYR A 9 6.33 -13.62 5.63
N GLY A 10 6.37 -13.68 6.97
CA GLY A 10 7.13 -12.72 7.78
C GLY A 10 6.42 -11.36 7.97
N GLN A 11 5.10 -11.28 7.74
CA GLN A 11 4.34 -10.03 7.84
C GLN A 11 4.30 -9.43 9.25
N LEU A 12 4.76 -10.16 10.27
CA LEU A 12 4.93 -9.62 11.62
C LEU A 12 6.25 -8.84 11.80
N GLY A 13 7.23 -8.96 10.88
CA GLY A 13 8.45 -8.16 10.90
C GLY A 13 9.37 -8.45 12.10
N ASN A 14 9.27 -9.63 12.69
CA ASN A 14 10.03 -10.07 13.87
C ASN A 14 11.26 -10.92 13.53
N GLY A 15 11.61 -11.04 12.24
CA GLY A 15 12.74 -11.82 11.75
C GLY A 15 12.43 -13.31 11.57
N THR A 16 11.18 -13.74 11.72
CA THR A 16 10.76 -15.14 11.59
C THR A 16 9.61 -15.30 10.60
N THR A 17 9.40 -16.54 10.16
CA THR A 17 8.18 -16.99 9.51
C THR A 17 7.55 -18.10 10.37
N GLY A 18 6.27 -18.38 10.14
CA GLY A 18 5.59 -19.46 10.86
C GLY A 18 4.08 -19.36 10.68
N GLY A 19 3.34 -20.08 11.52
CA GLY A 19 1.88 -20.04 11.55
C GLY A 19 1.33 -18.76 12.21
N THR A 20 0.18 -18.90 12.87
CA THR A 20 -0.45 -17.80 13.59
C THR A 20 0.22 -17.57 14.94
N VAL A 21 0.61 -16.32 15.21
CA VAL A 21 1.16 -15.86 16.49
C VAL A 21 0.05 -15.13 17.24
N LEU A 22 -0.37 -15.66 18.38
CA LEU A 22 -1.52 -15.14 19.14
C LEU A 22 -1.15 -13.98 20.07
N GLU A 23 0.10 -13.93 20.51
CA GLU A 23 0.61 -12.85 21.34
C GLU A 23 1.28 -11.77 20.51
N LYS A 24 1.23 -10.52 21.01
CA LYS A 24 1.91 -9.40 20.36
C LYS A 24 3.41 -9.61 20.36
N VAL A 25 4.04 -9.45 19.19
CA VAL A 25 5.49 -9.42 19.02
C VAL A 25 5.94 -8.03 18.59
N GLN A 26 7.14 -7.66 19.00
CA GLN A 26 7.70 -6.37 18.62
C GLN A 26 8.35 -6.45 17.23
N VAL A 27 8.05 -5.48 16.38
CA VAL A 27 8.68 -5.35 15.06
C VAL A 27 10.14 -4.97 15.24
N LYS A 28 11.03 -5.72 14.62
CA LYS A 28 12.46 -5.49 14.67
C LYS A 28 12.90 -4.34 13.76
N SER A 29 14.08 -3.77 14.03
CA SER A 29 14.77 -2.86 13.11
C SER A 29 15.16 -3.55 11.80
N THR A 30 15.60 -2.78 10.82
CA THR A 30 15.96 -3.30 9.49
C THR A 30 17.15 -4.27 9.51
N ASP A 31 18.03 -4.18 10.51
CA ASP A 31 19.15 -5.10 10.75
C ASP A 31 18.78 -6.31 11.62
N GLY A 32 17.59 -6.28 12.24
CA GLY A 32 17.11 -7.35 13.13
C GLY A 32 17.63 -7.30 14.56
N GLU A 33 18.50 -6.36 14.90
CA GLU A 33 19.16 -6.31 16.21
C GLU A 33 18.38 -5.46 17.23
N GLY A 34 17.65 -4.46 16.77
CA GLY A 34 16.85 -3.55 17.61
C GLY A 34 15.35 -3.64 17.32
N VAL A 35 14.66 -2.54 17.53
CA VAL A 35 13.22 -2.37 17.27
C VAL A 35 13.00 -1.25 16.26
N LEU A 36 11.91 -1.33 15.48
CA LEU A 36 11.52 -0.28 14.56
C LEU A 36 10.95 0.89 15.35
N GLU A 37 11.64 2.03 15.29
CA GLU A 37 11.36 3.23 16.09
C GLU A 37 10.83 4.40 15.26
N ASN A 38 10.37 5.46 15.95
CA ASN A 38 9.89 6.70 15.36
C ASN A 38 8.73 6.55 14.36
N ILE A 39 7.97 5.46 14.43
CA ILE A 39 6.86 5.18 13.53
C ILE A 39 5.64 6.01 13.95
N VAL A 40 5.07 6.72 12.99
CA VAL A 40 3.89 7.59 13.14
C VAL A 40 2.63 7.03 12.48
N SER A 41 2.78 6.09 11.52
CA SER A 41 1.66 5.43 10.86
C SER A 41 2.00 4.00 10.46
N VAL A 42 0.99 3.14 10.45
CA VAL A 42 1.09 1.75 9.98
C VAL A 42 -0.09 1.41 9.08
N ALA A 43 0.13 0.53 8.11
CA ALA A 43 -0.91 -0.01 7.25
C ALA A 43 -0.67 -1.51 7.05
N ALA A 44 -1.71 -2.31 7.23
CA ALA A 44 -1.68 -3.76 7.01
C ALA A 44 -2.44 -4.10 5.71
N GLY A 45 -1.77 -4.74 4.77
CA GLY A 45 -2.38 -5.39 3.62
C GLY A 45 -2.82 -6.82 3.94
N ASP A 46 -3.14 -7.61 2.92
CA ASP A 46 -3.56 -9.00 3.12
C ASP A 46 -2.48 -9.84 3.81
N SER A 47 -1.25 -9.78 3.35
CA SER A 47 -0.12 -10.55 3.89
C SER A 47 1.18 -9.75 3.92
N PHE A 48 1.12 -8.42 3.93
CA PHE A 48 2.25 -7.52 4.06
C PHE A 48 1.92 -6.33 4.94
N THR A 49 2.94 -5.66 5.41
CA THR A 49 2.81 -4.53 6.33
C THR A 49 3.66 -3.35 5.85
N MET A 50 3.17 -2.15 6.08
CA MET A 50 3.87 -0.90 5.84
C MET A 50 3.95 -0.09 7.14
N ALA A 51 5.03 0.66 7.30
CA ALA A 51 5.19 1.66 8.36
C ALA A 51 5.78 2.94 7.79
N LEU A 52 5.36 4.07 8.35
CA LEU A 52 5.86 5.40 8.04
C LEU A 52 6.50 5.98 9.29
N ASP A 53 7.74 6.44 9.18
CA ASP A 53 8.38 7.15 10.28
C ASP A 53 8.11 8.67 10.25
N LYS A 54 8.49 9.35 11.33
CA LYS A 54 8.33 10.81 11.50
C LYS A 54 9.09 11.65 10.46
N ASP A 55 10.09 11.05 9.81
CA ASP A 55 10.96 11.72 8.83
C ASP A 55 10.48 11.48 7.37
N GLY A 56 9.34 10.79 7.20
CA GLY A 56 8.72 10.51 5.90
C GLY A 56 9.32 9.30 5.17
N ASN A 57 10.07 8.43 5.87
CA ASN A 57 10.55 7.18 5.30
C ASN A 57 9.51 6.09 5.44
N VAL A 58 9.38 5.27 4.39
CA VAL A 58 8.48 4.11 4.35
C VAL A 58 9.28 2.83 4.52
N TYR A 59 8.75 1.94 5.34
CA TYR A 59 9.27 0.59 5.55
C TYR A 59 8.20 -0.41 5.17
N THR A 60 8.60 -1.52 4.51
CA THR A 60 7.68 -2.58 4.07
C THR A 60 8.26 -3.95 4.40
N TRP A 61 7.38 -4.92 4.69
CA TRP A 61 7.76 -6.31 4.94
C TRP A 61 6.58 -7.26 4.77
N GLY A 62 6.84 -8.57 4.73
CA GLY A 62 5.86 -9.61 4.46
C GLY A 62 5.89 -10.10 3.02
N TYR A 63 4.75 -10.53 2.51
CA TYR A 63 4.55 -11.08 1.17
C TYR A 63 4.86 -10.08 0.07
N ASN A 64 5.51 -10.56 -1.03
CA ASN A 64 5.99 -9.68 -2.10
C ASN A 64 5.87 -10.24 -3.52
N SER A 65 5.13 -11.31 -3.75
CA SER A 65 5.09 -11.94 -5.10
C SER A 65 4.56 -11.04 -6.21
N TYR A 66 3.92 -9.92 -5.86
CA TYR A 66 3.43 -8.93 -6.83
C TYR A 66 4.25 -7.63 -6.82
N GLY A 67 5.33 -7.55 -6.00
CA GLY A 67 6.12 -6.33 -5.82
C GLY A 67 5.49 -5.31 -4.87
N GLN A 68 4.55 -5.73 -4.01
CA GLN A 68 3.83 -4.84 -3.09
C GLN A 68 4.71 -4.20 -2.01
N LEU A 69 5.90 -4.70 -1.79
CA LEU A 69 6.89 -4.06 -0.92
C LEU A 69 7.58 -2.87 -1.61
N GLY A 70 7.51 -2.77 -2.94
CA GLY A 70 8.06 -1.66 -3.70
C GLY A 70 9.58 -1.56 -3.69
N ASN A 71 10.29 -2.64 -3.36
CA ASN A 71 11.73 -2.71 -3.18
C ASN A 71 12.51 -3.21 -4.43
N GLY A 72 11.83 -3.34 -5.58
CA GLY A 72 12.42 -3.70 -6.86
C GLY A 72 12.48 -5.20 -7.17
N ASP A 73 12.01 -6.07 -6.25
CA ASP A 73 11.98 -7.51 -6.45
C ASP A 73 10.64 -8.14 -6.01
N THR A 74 10.55 -9.47 -6.00
CA THR A 74 9.36 -10.23 -5.61
C THR A 74 9.59 -11.16 -4.41
N ASN A 75 10.70 -10.99 -3.69
CA ASN A 75 11.01 -11.81 -2.52
C ASN A 75 10.30 -11.25 -1.28
N TYR A 76 9.70 -12.13 -0.47
CA TYR A 76 9.14 -11.71 0.83
C TYR A 76 10.24 -11.25 1.80
N ARG A 77 9.88 -10.45 2.79
CA ARG A 77 10.79 -9.92 3.81
C ARG A 77 10.28 -10.24 5.20
N VAL A 78 11.13 -10.81 6.03
CA VAL A 78 10.82 -11.15 7.44
C VAL A 78 11.16 -10.01 8.40
N LEU A 79 11.94 -9.04 7.93
CA LEU A 79 12.30 -7.80 8.62
C LEU A 79 11.83 -6.59 7.79
N PRO A 80 11.57 -5.46 8.42
CA PRO A 80 11.31 -4.21 7.70
C PRO A 80 12.45 -3.85 6.75
N VAL A 81 12.11 -3.46 5.54
CA VAL A 81 13.05 -2.91 4.55
C VAL A 81 12.63 -1.49 4.25
N LYS A 82 13.56 -0.55 4.34
CA LYS A 82 13.32 0.83 3.91
C LYS A 82 13.13 0.86 2.40
N VAL A 83 12.08 1.53 1.95
CA VAL A 83 11.79 1.71 0.51
C VAL A 83 12.62 2.87 -0.02
N ASP A 84 13.43 2.60 -1.04
CA ASP A 84 14.21 3.62 -1.73
C ASP A 84 13.35 4.41 -2.74
N GLY A 85 13.72 5.66 -3.00
CA GLY A 85 13.09 6.52 -4.01
C GLY A 85 11.81 7.23 -3.56
N LEU A 86 11.26 6.92 -2.37
CA LEU A 86 10.18 7.70 -1.76
C LEU A 86 10.77 8.79 -0.85
N GLN A 87 10.24 10.00 -0.96
CA GLN A 87 10.65 11.14 -0.13
C GLN A 87 9.42 11.95 0.31
N GLY A 88 9.47 12.46 1.55
CA GLY A 88 8.43 13.34 2.07
C GLY A 88 7.06 12.69 2.16
N ILE A 89 7.00 11.39 2.41
CA ILE A 89 5.72 10.68 2.53
C ILE A 89 5.00 11.13 3.80
N VAL A 90 3.71 11.42 3.67
CA VAL A 90 2.84 11.86 4.78
C VAL A 90 1.71 10.88 5.07
N LYS A 91 1.36 10.02 4.13
CA LYS A 91 0.35 8.97 4.32
C LYS A 91 0.75 7.68 3.63
N ILE A 92 0.36 6.55 4.22
CA ILE A 92 0.48 5.22 3.63
C ILE A 92 -0.84 4.46 3.74
N LYS A 93 -1.14 3.63 2.75
CA LYS A 93 -2.29 2.73 2.73
C LYS A 93 -1.91 1.40 2.07
N ALA A 94 -2.55 0.33 2.48
CA ALA A 94 -2.34 -1.00 1.95
C ALA A 94 -3.67 -1.62 1.52
N GLY A 95 -3.68 -2.26 0.35
CA GLY A 95 -4.78 -3.07 -0.15
C GLY A 95 -4.49 -4.57 -0.04
N ASN A 96 -5.16 -5.39 -0.83
CA ASN A 96 -4.93 -6.83 -0.88
C ASN A 96 -3.47 -7.17 -1.25
N GLY A 97 -3.00 -6.72 -2.39
CA GLY A 97 -1.61 -6.90 -2.83
C GLY A 97 -1.02 -5.61 -3.40
N SER A 98 -1.60 -4.46 -3.10
CA SER A 98 -1.20 -3.14 -3.60
C SER A 98 -0.88 -2.20 -2.45
N ALA A 99 0.13 -1.37 -2.63
CA ALA A 99 0.64 -0.40 -1.67
C ALA A 99 0.53 1.02 -2.24
N PHE A 100 0.17 1.97 -1.38
CA PHE A 100 -0.06 3.36 -1.72
C PHE A 100 0.65 4.26 -0.72
N ALA A 101 1.25 5.33 -1.23
CA ALA A 101 1.84 6.39 -0.42
C ALA A 101 1.48 7.76 -1.01
N ILE A 102 1.23 8.74 -0.16
CA ILE A 102 0.99 10.13 -0.57
C ILE A 102 2.13 10.98 -0.01
N ASP A 103 2.75 11.75 -0.88
CA ASP A 103 3.83 12.67 -0.48
C ASP A 103 3.30 14.05 -0.05
N ASN A 104 4.17 14.89 0.47
CA ASN A 104 3.87 16.24 0.93
C ASN A 104 3.48 17.23 -0.20
N ASN A 105 3.58 16.82 -1.46
CA ASN A 105 3.09 17.54 -2.63
C ASN A 105 1.73 16.99 -3.10
N ASN A 106 1.07 16.14 -2.31
CA ASN A 106 -0.20 15.47 -2.63
C ASN A 106 -0.14 14.59 -3.89
N CYS A 107 1.05 14.05 -4.20
CA CYS A 107 1.22 13.08 -5.27
C CYS A 107 1.01 11.67 -4.72
N LEU A 108 0.27 10.83 -5.46
CA LEU A 108 0.05 9.42 -5.12
C LEU A 108 1.13 8.55 -5.77
N TRP A 109 1.74 7.69 -4.96
CA TRP A 109 2.72 6.67 -5.34
C TRP A 109 2.11 5.29 -5.14
N VAL A 110 2.31 4.38 -6.10
CA VAL A 110 1.66 3.07 -6.14
C VAL A 110 2.67 1.96 -6.42
N ALA A 111 2.49 0.79 -5.79
CA ALA A 111 3.29 -0.41 -6.02
C ALA A 111 2.45 -1.68 -5.84
N GLY A 112 2.92 -2.82 -6.37
CA GLY A 112 2.32 -4.13 -6.17
C GLY A 112 1.39 -4.58 -7.29
N TYR A 113 0.40 -5.36 -6.91
CA TYR A 113 -0.55 -5.99 -7.81
C TYR A 113 -1.41 -4.99 -8.57
N ASN A 114 -1.53 -5.21 -9.89
CA ASN A 114 -2.29 -4.34 -10.80
C ASN A 114 -3.17 -5.11 -11.79
N GLY A 115 -3.43 -6.38 -11.59
CA GLY A 115 -4.14 -7.23 -12.56
C GLY A 115 -5.55 -6.76 -12.93
N TYR A 116 -6.18 -5.92 -12.11
CA TYR A 116 -7.47 -5.28 -12.40
C TYR A 116 -7.33 -3.79 -12.73
N GLY A 117 -6.11 -3.26 -12.89
CA GLY A 117 -5.87 -1.84 -13.04
C GLY A 117 -6.05 -1.05 -11.73
N ASN A 118 -5.95 -1.74 -10.59
CA ASN A 118 -6.19 -1.18 -9.26
C ASN A 118 -5.08 -0.26 -8.74
N LEU A 119 -4.04 0.00 -9.55
CA LEU A 119 -3.06 1.06 -9.32
C LEU A 119 -3.40 2.35 -10.08
N GLY A 120 -4.34 2.33 -11.05
CA GLY A 120 -4.86 3.52 -11.71
C GLY A 120 -3.90 4.18 -12.71
N ASP A 121 -2.86 3.49 -13.14
CA ASP A 121 -1.80 4.02 -14.02
C ASP A 121 -2.05 3.84 -15.52
N GLY A 122 -3.25 3.40 -15.90
CA GLY A 122 -3.64 3.11 -17.27
C GLY A 122 -3.18 1.73 -17.77
N THR A 123 -2.55 0.92 -16.91
CA THR A 123 -2.05 -0.43 -17.24
C THR A 123 -2.63 -1.50 -16.30
N THR A 124 -2.32 -2.78 -16.59
CA THR A 124 -2.63 -3.91 -15.71
C THR A 124 -1.37 -4.66 -15.25
N GLY A 125 -0.19 -4.12 -15.53
CA GLY A 125 1.08 -4.70 -15.10
C GLY A 125 1.43 -4.34 -13.67
N ASN A 126 1.90 -5.31 -12.88
CA ASN A 126 2.38 -5.10 -11.52
C ASN A 126 3.55 -4.11 -11.48
N LYS A 127 3.69 -3.36 -10.38
CA LYS A 127 4.80 -2.44 -10.14
C LYS A 127 5.69 -2.97 -9.02
N LEU A 128 6.94 -3.26 -9.32
CA LEU A 128 7.90 -3.77 -8.35
C LEU A 128 8.54 -2.65 -7.51
N THR A 129 8.42 -1.40 -7.96
CA THR A 129 8.87 -0.20 -7.25
C THR A 129 7.71 0.78 -7.14
N PHE A 130 7.74 1.64 -6.12
CA PHE A 130 6.78 2.73 -6.05
C PHE A 130 6.93 3.66 -7.25
N THR A 131 5.86 3.82 -7.99
CA THR A 131 5.76 4.64 -9.20
C THR A 131 4.76 5.76 -8.95
N LYS A 132 5.14 6.99 -9.27
CA LYS A 132 4.24 8.13 -9.14
C LYS A 132 3.06 7.97 -10.12
N LEU A 133 1.85 8.12 -9.59
CA LEU A 133 0.65 8.13 -10.40
C LEU A 133 0.46 9.51 -11.05
N ASN A 134 0.50 9.56 -12.38
CA ASN A 134 0.38 10.82 -13.12
C ASN A 134 -1.04 11.07 -13.68
N THR A 135 -1.97 10.16 -13.40
CA THR A 135 -3.37 10.24 -13.87
C THR A 135 -4.27 11.05 -12.92
N LEU A 136 -3.82 11.28 -11.68
CA LEU A 136 -4.51 12.09 -10.67
C LEU A 136 -3.51 13.01 -9.98
N GLU A 137 -3.96 14.25 -9.71
CA GLU A 137 -3.19 15.26 -8.98
C GLU A 137 -3.95 15.70 -7.72
N ASN A 138 -3.25 16.33 -6.78
CA ASN A 138 -3.84 16.88 -5.56
C ASN A 138 -4.62 15.85 -4.73
N VAL A 139 -4.00 14.68 -4.53
CA VAL A 139 -4.60 13.57 -3.78
C VAL A 139 -4.65 13.89 -2.29
N ALA A 140 -5.84 13.91 -1.71
CA ALA A 140 -6.07 14.11 -0.29
C ALA A 140 -6.00 12.79 0.50
N ASP A 141 -6.60 11.72 -0.03
CA ASP A 141 -6.57 10.39 0.59
C ASP A 141 -6.83 9.27 -0.43
N VAL A 142 -6.49 8.04 -0.06
CA VAL A 142 -6.73 6.83 -0.86
C VAL A 142 -7.26 5.72 0.03
N SER A 143 -8.19 4.94 -0.49
CA SER A 143 -8.71 3.74 0.15
C SER A 143 -8.66 2.57 -0.85
N ALA A 144 -8.04 1.49 -0.45
CA ALA A 144 -7.91 0.28 -1.25
C ALA A 144 -8.69 -0.87 -0.60
N SER A 145 -9.52 -1.51 -1.40
CA SER A 145 -10.39 -2.59 -0.95
C SER A 145 -9.68 -3.96 -1.02
N PRO A 146 -10.10 -4.94 -0.20
CA PRO A 146 -9.62 -6.32 -0.29
C PRO A 146 -9.93 -7.00 -1.64
N VAL A 147 -10.87 -6.47 -2.41
CA VAL A 147 -11.26 -7.00 -3.73
C VAL A 147 -10.64 -6.25 -4.90
N ASN A 148 -9.55 -5.50 -4.66
CA ASN A 148 -8.78 -4.76 -5.66
C ASN A 148 -9.55 -3.61 -6.35
N SER A 149 -10.46 -2.96 -5.64
CA SER A 149 -11.01 -1.65 -6.03
C SER A 149 -10.26 -0.58 -5.27
N THR A 150 -10.00 0.56 -5.89
CA THR A 150 -9.34 1.71 -5.28
C THR A 150 -10.20 2.94 -5.45
N ILE A 151 -10.34 3.72 -4.38
CA ILE A 151 -11.03 5.00 -4.35
C ILE A 151 -10.03 6.07 -3.91
N VAL A 152 -10.01 7.19 -4.59
CA VAL A 152 -9.15 8.34 -4.31
C VAL A 152 -10.00 9.57 -4.09
N LEU A 153 -9.75 10.28 -3.01
CA LEU A 153 -10.30 11.61 -2.73
C LEU A 153 -9.27 12.66 -3.14
N LEU A 154 -9.69 13.66 -3.92
CA LEU A 154 -8.85 14.82 -4.25
C LEU A 154 -9.12 15.98 -3.29
N LEU A 155 -8.20 16.95 -3.27
CA LEU A 155 -8.31 18.16 -2.42
C LEU A 155 -9.52 19.06 -2.76
N ASP A 156 -10.03 18.97 -3.98
CA ASP A 156 -11.24 19.68 -4.42
C ASP A 156 -12.55 19.02 -3.97
N GLY A 157 -12.45 17.87 -3.26
CA GLY A 157 -13.58 17.10 -2.77
C GLY A 157 -14.13 16.09 -3.78
N THR A 158 -13.60 16.00 -4.98
CA THR A 158 -14.02 14.98 -5.96
C THR A 158 -13.49 13.60 -5.59
N VAL A 159 -14.27 12.57 -5.90
CA VAL A 159 -13.95 11.17 -5.61
C VAL A 159 -13.77 10.43 -6.93
N TRP A 160 -12.69 9.66 -7.03
CA TRP A 160 -12.31 8.90 -8.20
C TRP A 160 -12.16 7.42 -7.88
N GLY A 161 -12.53 6.54 -8.84
CA GLY A 161 -12.47 5.11 -8.66
C GLY A 161 -11.78 4.41 -9.83
N PHE A 162 -11.10 3.30 -9.53
CA PHE A 162 -10.46 2.42 -10.52
C PHE A 162 -10.24 1.02 -9.95
N GLY A 163 -9.85 0.07 -10.82
CA GLY A 163 -9.63 -1.31 -10.45
C GLY A 163 -10.84 -2.20 -10.69
N ASN A 164 -10.98 -3.23 -9.85
CA ASN A 164 -12.03 -4.23 -9.97
C ASN A 164 -13.41 -3.64 -9.64
N ASN A 165 -14.34 -3.76 -10.58
CA ASN A 165 -15.74 -3.32 -10.40
C ASN A 165 -16.75 -4.48 -10.47
N ARG A 166 -16.33 -5.70 -10.13
CA ARG A 166 -17.16 -6.92 -10.24
C ARG A 166 -18.50 -6.81 -9.51
N TYR A 167 -18.58 -6.01 -8.45
CA TYR A 167 -19.78 -5.84 -7.64
C TYR A 167 -20.43 -4.46 -7.81
N ASN A 168 -20.10 -3.75 -8.89
CA ASN A 168 -20.55 -2.37 -9.14
C ASN A 168 -20.24 -1.38 -7.99
N ALA A 169 -19.18 -1.67 -7.20
CA ALA A 169 -18.78 -0.83 -6.08
C ALA A 169 -18.25 0.55 -6.52
N LEU A 170 -17.88 0.68 -7.77
CA LEU A 170 -17.36 1.90 -8.37
C LEU A 170 -18.36 2.54 -9.36
N THR A 171 -19.66 2.23 -9.23
CA THR A 171 -20.70 2.66 -10.18
C THR A 171 -20.33 2.28 -11.63
N ASN A 172 -20.09 3.24 -12.51
CA ASN A 172 -19.64 2.97 -13.89
C ASN A 172 -18.10 3.02 -14.04
N ALA A 173 -17.36 3.29 -12.94
CA ALA A 173 -15.92 3.32 -12.94
C ALA A 173 -15.36 1.90 -12.74
N GLY A 174 -14.30 1.57 -13.46
CA GLY A 174 -13.58 0.29 -13.34
C GLY A 174 -12.47 0.22 -14.37
N GLY A 175 -11.50 -0.67 -14.12
CA GLY A 175 -10.34 -0.81 -14.99
C GLY A 175 -9.17 0.09 -14.57
N ALA A 176 -8.23 0.27 -15.49
CA ALA A 176 -6.91 0.82 -15.18
C ALA A 176 -6.83 2.35 -15.18
N ILE A 177 -7.85 3.05 -15.68
CA ILE A 177 -7.88 4.51 -15.78
C ILE A 177 -8.85 5.05 -14.72
N PRO A 178 -8.42 5.96 -13.84
CA PRO A 178 -9.29 6.59 -12.88
C PRO A 178 -10.48 7.29 -13.53
N GLN A 179 -11.67 7.12 -12.98
CA GLN A 179 -12.90 7.78 -13.40
C GLN A 179 -13.55 8.45 -12.20
N GLN A 180 -14.06 9.67 -12.42
CA GLN A 180 -14.77 10.39 -11.37
C GLN A 180 -16.08 9.67 -11.04
N LEU A 181 -16.31 9.41 -9.75
CA LEU A 181 -17.55 8.84 -9.26
C LEU A 181 -18.62 9.95 -9.19
N GLN A 182 -19.77 9.67 -9.79
CA GLN A 182 -20.92 10.57 -9.74
C GLN A 182 -21.69 10.38 -8.44
N GLY A 183 -22.25 11.47 -7.91
CA GLY A 183 -23.21 11.39 -6.82
C GLY A 183 -24.53 10.75 -7.25
N PRO A 184 -25.46 10.53 -6.31
CA PRO A 184 -26.75 9.91 -6.61
C PRO A 184 -27.63 10.74 -7.57
N ASP A 185 -27.30 12.01 -7.75
CA ASP A 185 -28.07 12.95 -8.61
C ASP A 185 -27.41 13.21 -9.98
N GLY A 186 -26.35 12.46 -10.32
CA GLY A 186 -25.62 12.53 -11.63
C GLY A 186 -24.40 13.41 -11.59
#